data_9a4d8e44fb3e9fbaf60eaf66cacba087
#
_entry.id   9a4d8e44fb3e9fbaf60eaf66cacba087
#
_cell.length_a   1.000
_cell.length_b   1.000
_cell.length_c   1.000
_cell.angle_alpha   90.00
_cell.angle_beta   90.00
_cell.angle_gamma   90.00
#
_symmetry.space_group_name_H-M   'P 1'
#
loop_
_entity.id
_entity.type
_entity.pdbx_description
1 polymer ?
#
loop_
_entity_poly.entity_id
_entity_poly.type
_entity_poly.pdbx_seq_one_letter_code
_entity_poly.pdbx_strand_id
1 'polypeptide(L)'
;MNKKIIAVIALVLVLTVGLVACNGKTYKASGVADGNKYASSPVENNGSFVVKQGNYVYFVNAYVGADAENKFGKQEKSCLYRAELDENGNIIEGSRVALVNKNIYSTSTKSGIYVRGNWIYFASPNTDKTKSGEVNKKYLDFFRVSLDGKKTELLYTIANRSADFFVTDNSLLVLDGGALKKIDLNKKSLGKINNKKNYGEVRSNVSSLQPIVASGAFSGMALMVSNAADSDSWKKFNTLSVISADGTIKDVITDNSFGGDADSYLYNATVSVKDYVVKGDKITVYYTKTDKDSKVQLCAYTFGTDFSFDSKNEVLLMKDASSSNVAAVKGIDEKSAFVTVSSAPYLKYVEQGKEPQNVPASATESDSQLKRQITIRDVRNGYVFYTDASSAKALYRYNYASTDLTTEELVAEFNLSSSWFAPVILGDYMYFLDGTKEYTYRVKLQTGDIVKPETKDMVVGKMTADDYKAVFESEKK
;
A
#
# COMPACT_ATOMS: atom_id res chain seq x y z
N MET A 1 10.87 -64.43 12.94
CA MET A 1 10.10 -63.16 13.02
C MET A 1 9.01 -63.20 11.92
N ASN A 2 7.76 -62.98 12.28
CA ASN A 2 6.63 -63.28 11.42
C ASN A 2 6.54 -62.22 10.29
N LYS A 3 6.41 -62.61 9.03
CA LYS A 3 6.37 -61.73 7.84
C LYS A 3 5.36 -60.55 8.00
N LYS A 4 4.26 -60.80 8.75
CA LYS A 4 3.27 -59.77 9.08
C LYS A 4 3.81 -58.69 10.02
N ILE A 5 4.71 -59.01 10.95
CA ILE A 5 5.32 -58.08 11.87
C ILE A 5 6.33 -57.18 11.12
N ILE A 6 7.07 -57.76 10.16
CA ILE A 6 8.00 -56.98 9.31
C ILE A 6 7.25 -56.00 8.42
N ALA A 7 6.08 -56.42 7.87
CA ALA A 7 5.26 -55.50 7.05
C ALA A 7 4.66 -54.35 7.87
N VAL A 8 4.23 -54.60 9.11
CA VAL A 8 3.72 -53.54 10.01
C VAL A 8 4.82 -52.60 10.43
N ILE A 9 6.04 -53.07 10.76
CA ILE A 9 7.17 -52.24 11.10
C ILE A 9 7.64 -51.41 9.89
N ALA A 10 7.64 -51.97 8.68
CA ALA A 10 7.95 -51.27 7.45
C ALA A 10 6.89 -50.19 7.14
N LEU A 11 5.60 -50.47 7.34
CA LEU A 11 4.50 -49.51 7.17
C LEU A 11 4.56 -48.37 8.18
N VAL A 12 4.89 -48.65 9.44
CA VAL A 12 5.05 -47.65 10.49
C VAL A 12 6.29 -46.78 10.21
N LEU A 13 7.41 -47.37 9.75
CA LEU A 13 8.60 -46.63 9.35
C LEU A 13 8.35 -45.75 8.12
N VAL A 14 7.60 -46.23 7.12
CA VAL A 14 7.24 -45.40 5.96
C VAL A 14 6.28 -44.28 6.34
N LEU A 15 5.35 -44.52 7.27
CA LEU A 15 4.45 -43.48 7.80
C LEU A 15 5.21 -42.46 8.66
N THR A 16 6.20 -42.88 9.43
CA THR A 16 7.00 -41.97 10.25
C THR A 16 8.00 -41.16 9.39
N VAL A 17 8.60 -41.77 8.34
CA VAL A 17 9.47 -41.05 7.40
C VAL A 17 8.65 -40.10 6.50
N GLY A 18 7.41 -40.51 6.09
CA GLY A 18 6.49 -39.62 5.37
C GLY A 18 6.01 -38.43 6.18
N LEU A 19 5.82 -38.59 7.49
CA LEU A 19 5.44 -37.50 8.41
C LEU A 19 6.62 -36.59 8.76
N VAL A 20 7.86 -37.09 8.70
CA VAL A 20 9.07 -36.25 8.93
C VAL A 20 9.42 -35.44 7.68
N ALA A 21 9.08 -35.90 6.48
CA ALA A 21 9.28 -35.16 5.22
C ALA A 21 8.27 -34.02 5.01
N CYS A 22 7.12 -34.02 5.72
CA CYS A 22 6.12 -32.93 5.72
C CYS A 22 6.25 -31.99 6.92
N ASN A 23 7.14 -32.22 7.87
CA ASN A 23 7.45 -31.29 8.93
C ASN A 23 8.52 -30.30 8.52
N GLY A 24 8.24 -29.48 7.49
CA GLY A 24 8.79 -28.15 7.46
C GLY A 24 8.43 -27.52 8.81
N LYS A 25 9.43 -27.27 9.68
CA LYS A 25 9.24 -26.66 10.99
C LYS A 25 8.34 -25.46 10.81
N THR A 26 7.10 -25.57 11.28
CA THR A 26 6.17 -24.45 11.20
C THR A 26 6.67 -23.42 12.18
N TYR A 27 7.04 -22.25 11.67
CA TYR A 27 7.39 -21.12 12.51
C TYR A 27 6.21 -20.84 13.45
N LYS A 28 6.49 -20.84 14.72
CA LYS A 28 5.55 -20.35 15.72
C LYS A 28 6.18 -19.10 16.31
N ALA A 29 5.54 -17.96 16.15
CA ALA A 29 5.92 -16.77 16.88
C ALA A 29 5.71 -17.06 18.37
N SER A 30 6.76 -17.46 19.05
CA SER A 30 6.76 -17.63 20.51
C SER A 30 7.15 -16.30 21.13
N GLY A 31 6.55 -15.98 22.27
CA GLY A 31 6.83 -14.74 22.99
C GLY A 31 6.00 -13.53 22.52
N VAL A 32 5.01 -13.69 21.63
CA VAL A 32 4.02 -12.65 21.34
C VAL A 32 2.99 -12.65 22.47
N ALA A 33 3.44 -12.25 23.67
CA ALA A 33 2.52 -11.93 24.75
C ALA A 33 1.57 -10.84 24.25
N ASP A 34 0.31 -10.92 24.62
CA ASP A 34 -0.72 -9.92 24.36
C ASP A 34 -0.94 -9.57 22.86
N GLY A 35 -0.77 -10.55 21.95
CA GLY A 35 -0.96 -10.36 20.52
C GLY A 35 -2.30 -9.71 20.15
N ASN A 36 -3.34 -9.91 20.96
CA ASN A 36 -4.66 -9.32 20.78
C ASN A 36 -4.94 -8.06 21.60
N LYS A 37 -3.94 -7.52 22.33
CA LYS A 37 -4.07 -6.35 23.22
C LYS A 37 -4.80 -5.17 22.56
N TYR A 38 -4.56 -4.93 21.29
CA TYR A 38 -5.16 -3.81 20.54
C TYR A 38 -6.15 -4.24 19.45
N ALA A 39 -6.68 -5.47 19.51
CA ALA A 39 -7.55 -6.01 18.44
C ALA A 39 -8.81 -5.17 18.16
N SER A 40 -9.31 -4.43 19.16
CA SER A 40 -10.45 -3.53 19.04
C SER A 40 -10.06 -2.08 18.69
N SER A 41 -8.76 -1.76 18.63
CA SER A 41 -8.32 -0.41 18.30
C SER A 41 -8.49 -0.13 16.80
N PRO A 42 -8.72 1.14 16.42
CA PRO A 42 -8.74 1.54 15.01
C PRO A 42 -7.44 1.15 14.30
N VAL A 43 -7.57 0.81 13.02
CA VAL A 43 -6.43 0.48 12.15
C VAL A 43 -6.09 1.68 11.30
N GLU A 44 -4.82 2.06 11.31
CA GLU A 44 -4.26 3.15 10.50
C GLU A 44 -3.39 2.56 9.38
N ASN A 45 -3.40 3.17 8.19
CA ASN A 45 -2.65 2.76 6.99
C ASN A 45 -2.96 1.34 6.49
N ASN A 46 -4.16 0.85 6.71
CA ASN A 46 -4.55 -0.49 6.31
C ASN A 46 -4.42 -0.68 4.79
N GLY A 47 -3.72 -1.73 4.36
CA GLY A 47 -3.42 -1.97 2.96
C GLY A 47 -2.04 -1.49 2.50
N SER A 48 -1.26 -0.84 3.36
CA SER A 48 0.14 -0.49 3.10
C SER A 48 1.12 -1.55 3.61
N PHE A 49 2.42 -1.33 3.42
CA PHE A 49 3.44 -2.22 4.00
C PHE A 49 3.77 -1.90 5.47
N VAL A 50 3.21 -0.80 6.01
CA VAL A 50 3.28 -0.41 7.42
C VAL A 50 1.88 -0.04 7.89
N VAL A 51 1.35 -0.79 8.84
CA VAL A 51 0.00 -0.65 9.40
C VAL A 51 0.10 -0.53 10.91
N LYS A 52 -0.69 0.37 11.51
CA LYS A 52 -0.75 0.54 12.96
C LYS A 52 -2.11 0.14 13.49
N GLN A 53 -2.14 -0.51 14.65
CA GLN A 53 -3.34 -0.80 15.42
C GLN A 53 -3.07 -0.62 16.92
N GLY A 54 -3.69 0.39 17.52
CA GLY A 54 -3.30 0.81 18.87
C GLY A 54 -1.82 1.21 18.92
N ASN A 55 -1.06 0.67 19.85
CA ASN A 55 0.37 0.91 19.90
C ASN A 55 1.21 -0.16 19.16
N TYR A 56 0.59 -1.10 18.48
CA TYR A 56 1.32 -2.01 17.58
C TYR A 56 1.49 -1.44 16.19
N VAL A 57 2.71 -1.52 15.68
CA VAL A 57 3.02 -1.30 14.26
C VAL A 57 3.38 -2.64 13.62
N TYR A 58 2.68 -2.98 12.55
CA TYR A 58 2.94 -4.14 11.70
C TYR A 58 3.63 -3.63 10.44
N PHE A 59 4.71 -4.26 10.04
CA PHE A 59 5.46 -3.81 8.87
C PHE A 59 6.15 -4.98 8.14
N VAL A 60 6.36 -4.81 6.86
CA VAL A 60 7.19 -5.72 6.08
C VAL A 60 8.64 -5.27 6.23
N ASN A 61 9.49 -6.15 6.78
CA ASN A 61 10.88 -5.79 7.07
C ASN A 61 11.80 -6.12 5.91
N ALA A 62 12.60 -5.15 5.50
CA ALA A 62 13.64 -5.33 4.49
C ALA A 62 13.09 -5.85 3.13
N TYR A 63 13.96 -6.33 2.27
CA TYR A 63 13.59 -6.90 0.99
C TYR A 63 14.51 -8.04 0.57
N VAL A 64 13.91 -9.09 0.06
CA VAL A 64 14.57 -10.18 -0.64
C VAL A 64 13.83 -10.45 -1.94
N GLY A 65 14.54 -10.93 -2.95
CA GLY A 65 13.89 -11.30 -4.22
C GLY A 65 12.74 -12.29 -4.01
N ALA A 66 11.69 -12.14 -4.80
CA ALA A 66 10.47 -12.94 -4.68
C ALA A 66 10.70 -14.46 -4.74
N ASP A 67 11.83 -14.89 -5.32
CA ASP A 67 12.20 -16.29 -5.46
C ASP A 67 13.19 -16.79 -4.40
N ALA A 68 13.61 -15.91 -3.47
CA ALA A 68 14.51 -16.30 -2.40
C ALA A 68 13.77 -17.03 -1.30
N GLU A 69 14.38 -18.09 -0.78
CA GLU A 69 13.88 -18.79 0.40
C GLU A 69 14.25 -18.00 1.66
N ASN A 70 13.30 -17.80 2.55
CA ASN A 70 13.58 -17.33 3.89
C ASN A 70 14.21 -18.47 4.70
N LYS A 71 15.38 -18.20 5.27
CA LYS A 71 16.08 -19.15 6.15
C LYS A 71 15.78 -18.80 7.60
N PHE A 72 15.15 -19.71 8.27
CA PHE A 72 14.85 -19.58 9.68
C PHE A 72 16.12 -19.40 10.55
N GLY A 73 16.05 -18.59 11.59
CA GLY A 73 17.15 -18.35 12.50
C GLY A 73 18.11 -17.23 12.10
N LYS A 74 17.77 -16.46 11.04
CA LYS A 74 18.43 -15.20 10.67
C LYS A 74 17.37 -14.12 10.58
N GLN A 75 17.80 -12.85 10.52
CA GLN A 75 16.88 -11.77 10.22
C GLN A 75 16.18 -12.05 8.90
N GLU A 76 14.87 -12.25 8.97
CA GLU A 76 14.07 -12.64 7.83
C GLU A 76 13.65 -11.39 7.06
N LYS A 77 14.18 -11.28 5.83
CA LYS A 77 13.85 -10.19 4.91
C LYS A 77 12.49 -10.44 4.25
N SER A 78 11.79 -9.37 3.92
CA SER A 78 10.43 -9.39 3.34
C SER A 78 9.37 -10.09 4.19
N CYS A 79 9.63 -10.35 5.45
CA CYS A 79 8.67 -10.96 6.34
C CYS A 79 7.85 -9.92 7.10
N LEU A 80 6.72 -10.36 7.63
CA LEU A 80 5.86 -9.54 8.45
C LEU A 80 6.39 -9.51 9.90
N TYR A 81 6.63 -8.29 10.36
CA TYR A 81 7.05 -8.00 11.72
C TYR A 81 5.97 -7.22 12.46
N ARG A 82 6.01 -7.32 13.79
CA ARG A 82 5.31 -6.44 14.70
C ARG A 82 6.31 -5.82 15.67
N ALA A 83 6.09 -4.55 16.03
CA ALA A 83 6.76 -3.89 17.13
C ALA A 83 5.73 -3.10 17.95
N GLU A 84 6.06 -2.78 19.20
CA GLU A 84 5.26 -1.89 20.05
C GLU A 84 5.86 -0.48 20.03
N LEU A 85 5.00 0.52 20.00
CA LEU A 85 5.36 1.93 20.03
C LEU A 85 5.12 2.49 21.44
N ASP A 86 6.01 3.35 21.90
CA ASP A 86 5.80 4.19 23.08
C ASP A 86 4.81 5.34 22.79
N GLU A 87 4.53 6.16 23.77
CA GLU A 87 3.63 7.32 23.67
C GLU A 87 4.15 8.39 22.69
N ASN A 88 5.44 8.42 22.40
CA ASN A 88 6.08 9.31 21.47
C ASN A 88 6.18 8.72 20.04
N GLY A 89 5.64 7.52 19.84
CA GLY A 89 5.70 6.78 18.57
C GLY A 89 7.07 6.15 18.29
N ASN A 90 7.95 6.01 19.29
CA ASN A 90 9.20 5.29 19.12
C ASN A 90 8.98 3.80 19.35
N ILE A 91 9.77 2.99 18.64
CA ILE A 91 9.72 1.55 18.82
C ILE A 91 10.38 1.19 20.16
N ILE A 92 9.64 0.46 20.99
CA ILE A 92 10.13 -0.08 22.25
C ILE A 92 11.15 -1.17 21.95
N GLU A 93 12.34 -1.05 22.52
CA GLU A 93 13.39 -2.06 22.36
C GLU A 93 12.96 -3.40 22.96
N GLY A 94 13.30 -4.51 22.30
CA GLY A 94 12.88 -5.85 22.71
C GLY A 94 11.42 -6.20 22.34
N SER A 95 10.70 -5.30 21.67
CA SER A 95 9.29 -5.55 21.30
C SER A 95 9.09 -6.12 19.88
N ARG A 96 10.14 -6.20 19.08
CA ARG A 96 10.05 -6.66 17.70
C ARG A 96 9.85 -8.17 17.64
N VAL A 97 8.89 -8.60 16.85
CA VAL A 97 8.58 -10.01 16.64
C VAL A 97 8.30 -10.26 15.18
N ALA A 98 8.96 -11.28 14.60
CA ALA A 98 8.57 -11.79 13.28
C ALA A 98 7.30 -12.63 13.44
N LEU A 99 6.22 -12.26 12.76
CA LEU A 99 4.94 -12.96 12.83
C LEU A 99 4.85 -14.13 11.87
N VAL A 100 5.50 -14.04 10.71
CA VAL A 100 5.58 -15.12 9.72
C VAL A 100 6.95 -15.12 9.04
N ASN A 101 7.35 -16.29 8.55
CA ASN A 101 8.58 -16.51 7.80
C ASN A 101 8.33 -16.60 6.27
N LYS A 102 7.27 -15.97 5.79
CA LYS A 102 6.95 -15.94 4.35
C LYS A 102 7.32 -14.58 3.77
N ASN A 103 7.79 -14.59 2.53
CA ASN A 103 8.01 -13.36 1.78
C ASN A 103 6.67 -12.69 1.52
N ILE A 104 6.51 -11.46 2.00
CA ILE A 104 5.32 -10.67 1.71
C ILE A 104 5.46 -10.10 0.30
N TYR A 105 4.46 -10.37 -0.51
CA TYR A 105 4.33 -9.78 -1.83
C TYR A 105 3.71 -8.39 -1.70
N SER A 106 4.28 -7.44 -2.40
CA SER A 106 3.66 -6.14 -2.62
C SER A 106 3.95 -5.70 -4.05
N THR A 107 2.99 -5.07 -4.66
CA THR A 107 3.23 -4.26 -5.84
C THR A 107 3.71 -2.87 -5.40
N SER A 108 4.54 -2.23 -6.18
CA SER A 108 5.15 -0.92 -5.87
C SER A 108 4.12 0.18 -5.56
N THR A 109 2.85 -0.06 -5.77
CA THR A 109 1.84 0.97 -5.71
C THR A 109 0.65 0.68 -4.78
N LYS A 110 0.29 -0.58 -4.46
CA LYS A 110 -1.09 -0.79 -4.01
C LYS A 110 -1.36 -1.96 -3.06
N SER A 111 -0.52 -2.95 -2.96
CA SER A 111 -0.81 -4.13 -2.16
C SER A 111 0.18 -4.29 -1.02
N GLY A 112 -0.31 -4.33 0.18
CA GLY A 112 0.48 -4.48 1.38
C GLY A 112 -0.14 -5.51 2.30
N ILE A 113 -0.24 -5.18 3.57
CA ILE A 113 -0.87 -5.99 4.60
C ILE A 113 -2.19 -5.35 5.05
N TYR A 114 -3.15 -6.19 5.41
CA TYR A 114 -4.47 -5.75 5.87
C TYR A 114 -4.77 -6.34 7.23
N VAL A 115 -4.99 -5.49 8.22
CA VAL A 115 -5.45 -5.91 9.55
C VAL A 115 -6.97 -5.85 9.59
N ARG A 116 -7.62 -7.01 9.85
CA ARG A 116 -9.07 -7.13 9.96
C ARG A 116 -9.44 -8.08 11.07
N GLY A 117 -10.18 -7.60 12.04
CA GLY A 117 -10.51 -8.37 13.24
C GLY A 117 -9.24 -8.90 13.91
N ASN A 118 -9.16 -10.20 14.13
CA ASN A 118 -8.02 -10.86 14.78
C ASN A 118 -6.98 -11.40 13.77
N TRP A 119 -6.99 -10.92 12.53
CA TRP A 119 -6.16 -11.43 11.46
C TRP A 119 -5.42 -10.34 10.69
N ILE A 120 -4.22 -10.69 10.22
CA ILE A 120 -3.47 -9.92 9.23
C ILE A 120 -3.45 -10.73 7.94
N TYR A 121 -3.94 -10.13 6.86
CA TYR A 121 -4.01 -10.70 5.52
C TYR A 121 -2.86 -10.18 4.67
N PHE A 122 -2.27 -11.06 3.89
CA PHE A 122 -1.16 -10.73 2.99
C PHE A 122 -1.08 -11.70 1.82
N ALA A 123 -0.37 -11.30 0.77
CA ALA A 123 0.01 -12.18 -0.31
C ALA A 123 1.48 -12.60 -0.19
N SER A 124 1.80 -13.78 -0.69
CA SER A 124 3.16 -14.32 -0.74
C SER A 124 3.38 -14.98 -2.09
N PRO A 125 4.55 -14.81 -2.73
CA PRO A 125 4.90 -15.62 -3.89
C PRO A 125 4.84 -17.10 -3.54
N ASN A 126 4.18 -17.89 -4.39
CA ASN A 126 4.18 -19.34 -4.21
C ASN A 126 5.60 -19.89 -4.40
N THR A 127 6.06 -20.68 -3.44
CA THR A 127 7.40 -21.28 -3.43
C THR A 127 7.38 -22.78 -3.72
N ASP A 128 6.22 -23.35 -4.06
CA ASP A 128 6.13 -24.76 -4.44
C ASP A 128 6.98 -25.04 -5.66
N LYS A 129 7.67 -26.16 -5.61
CA LYS A 129 8.50 -26.60 -6.73
C LYS A 129 7.66 -27.32 -7.79
N THR A 130 7.98 -27.08 -9.04
CA THR A 130 7.45 -27.83 -10.17
C THR A 130 8.00 -29.27 -10.16
N LYS A 131 7.50 -30.11 -11.03
CA LYS A 131 8.04 -31.47 -11.21
C LYS A 131 9.52 -31.47 -11.63
N SER A 132 10.02 -30.40 -12.25
CA SER A 132 11.44 -30.19 -12.59
C SER A 132 12.28 -29.67 -11.42
N GLY A 133 11.68 -29.40 -10.25
CA GLY A 133 12.38 -28.88 -9.06
C GLY A 133 12.56 -27.36 -9.02
N GLU A 134 12.06 -26.65 -10.02
CA GLU A 134 12.11 -25.18 -10.07
C GLU A 134 10.93 -24.55 -9.30
N VAL A 135 11.16 -23.36 -8.74
CA VAL A 135 10.08 -22.60 -8.08
C VAL A 135 8.99 -22.23 -9.10
N ASN A 136 7.74 -22.44 -8.73
CA ASN A 136 6.60 -22.12 -9.60
C ASN A 136 6.31 -20.62 -9.60
N LYS A 137 6.91 -19.88 -10.54
CA LYS A 137 6.80 -18.43 -10.65
C LYS A 137 5.45 -17.89 -11.13
N LYS A 138 4.48 -18.77 -11.39
CA LYS A 138 3.15 -18.38 -11.93
C LYS A 138 2.13 -18.02 -10.86
N TYR A 139 2.33 -18.47 -9.62
CA TYR A 139 1.28 -18.43 -8.60
C TYR A 139 1.58 -17.43 -7.49
N LEU A 140 0.51 -16.86 -6.99
CA LEU A 140 0.45 -16.01 -5.81
C LEU A 140 -0.47 -16.66 -4.78
N ASP A 141 0.01 -16.77 -3.55
CA ASP A 141 -0.73 -17.32 -2.42
C ASP A 141 -1.26 -16.18 -1.54
N PHE A 142 -2.50 -16.27 -1.13
CA PHE A 142 -3.10 -15.39 -0.15
C PHE A 142 -3.19 -16.09 1.20
N PHE A 143 -2.63 -15.46 2.22
CA PHE A 143 -2.56 -15.96 3.57
C PHE A 143 -3.26 -15.01 4.55
N ARG A 144 -3.57 -15.55 5.72
CA ARG A 144 -3.78 -14.75 6.92
C ARG A 144 -2.99 -15.32 8.09
N VAL A 145 -2.57 -14.46 9.00
CA VAL A 145 -1.93 -14.83 10.26
C VAL A 145 -2.69 -14.16 11.41
N SER A 146 -2.85 -14.86 12.53
CA SER A 146 -3.44 -14.27 13.74
C SER A 146 -2.55 -13.15 14.28
N LEU A 147 -3.14 -12.14 14.95
CA LEU A 147 -2.41 -10.99 15.50
C LEU A 147 -1.28 -11.40 16.47
N ASP A 148 -1.42 -12.58 17.11
CA ASP A 148 -0.41 -13.17 17.98
C ASP A 148 0.62 -14.05 17.24
N GLY A 149 0.52 -14.15 15.91
CA GLY A 149 1.44 -14.93 15.08
C GLY A 149 1.32 -16.45 15.19
N LYS A 150 0.44 -16.98 16.08
CA LYS A 150 0.39 -18.43 16.39
C LYS A 150 -0.22 -19.26 15.28
N LYS A 151 -1.08 -18.67 14.45
CA LYS A 151 -1.82 -19.37 13.41
C LYS A 151 -1.67 -18.69 12.07
N THR A 152 -1.08 -19.38 11.09
CA THR A 152 -0.99 -18.95 9.69
C THR A 152 -1.80 -19.89 8.82
N GLU A 153 -2.66 -19.35 7.96
CA GLU A 153 -3.55 -20.11 7.12
C GLU A 153 -3.44 -19.65 5.66
N LEU A 154 -3.28 -20.61 4.74
CA LEU A 154 -3.43 -20.39 3.30
C LEU A 154 -4.93 -20.28 2.97
N LEU A 155 -5.34 -19.16 2.40
CA LEU A 155 -6.72 -18.90 2.00
C LEU A 155 -7.00 -19.35 0.58
N TYR A 156 -6.16 -18.93 -0.36
CA TYR A 156 -6.35 -19.16 -1.78
C TYR A 156 -5.05 -19.02 -2.56
N THR A 157 -4.96 -19.69 -3.71
CA THR A 157 -3.84 -19.58 -4.66
C THR A 157 -4.37 -19.22 -6.03
N ILE A 158 -3.81 -18.21 -6.68
CA ILE A 158 -4.16 -17.82 -8.06
C ILE A 158 -2.97 -17.97 -9.01
N ALA A 159 -3.26 -18.14 -10.29
CA ALA A 159 -2.27 -18.28 -11.34
C ALA A 159 -1.86 -16.90 -11.94
N ASN A 160 -1.75 -15.89 -11.12
CA ASN A 160 -1.28 -14.56 -11.49
C ASN A 160 -0.42 -13.96 -10.37
N ARG A 161 0.90 -13.96 -10.58
CA ARG A 161 1.85 -13.49 -9.57
C ARG A 161 1.86 -11.97 -9.40
N SER A 162 1.31 -11.22 -10.34
CA SER A 162 1.34 -9.76 -10.35
C SER A 162 -0.01 -9.12 -10.00
N ALA A 163 -0.95 -9.90 -9.45
CA ALA A 163 -2.28 -9.42 -9.11
C ALA A 163 -2.23 -8.45 -7.91
N ASP A 164 -2.90 -7.32 -8.05
CA ASP A 164 -3.23 -6.46 -6.91
C ASP A 164 -4.40 -7.04 -6.13
N PHE A 165 -4.50 -6.70 -4.85
CA PHE A 165 -5.59 -7.19 -4.01
C PHE A 165 -6.00 -6.17 -2.95
N PHE A 166 -7.22 -6.35 -2.46
CA PHE A 166 -7.80 -5.55 -1.39
C PHE A 166 -8.63 -6.45 -0.47
N VAL A 167 -8.53 -6.24 0.83
CA VAL A 167 -9.26 -7.04 1.83
C VAL A 167 -10.34 -6.20 2.48
N THR A 168 -11.59 -6.63 2.33
CA THR A 168 -12.75 -6.09 3.03
C THR A 168 -13.04 -6.92 4.28
N ASP A 169 -14.06 -6.56 5.04
CA ASP A 169 -14.48 -7.34 6.22
C ASP A 169 -14.88 -8.78 5.86
N ASN A 170 -15.44 -8.97 4.67
CA ASN A 170 -16.05 -10.23 4.26
C ASN A 170 -15.41 -10.88 3.04
N SER A 171 -14.47 -10.21 2.39
CA SER A 171 -13.98 -10.63 1.09
C SER A 171 -12.51 -10.29 0.87
N LEU A 172 -11.84 -11.14 0.12
CA LEU A 172 -10.61 -10.81 -0.57
C LEU A 172 -10.96 -10.50 -2.03
N LEU A 173 -10.72 -9.28 -2.44
CA LEU A 173 -10.89 -8.81 -3.81
C LEU A 173 -9.52 -8.84 -4.51
N VAL A 174 -9.47 -9.41 -5.70
CA VAL A 174 -8.22 -9.60 -6.46
C VAL A 174 -8.40 -9.01 -7.84
N LEU A 175 -7.52 -8.08 -8.20
CA LEU A 175 -7.43 -7.55 -9.56
C LEU A 175 -6.55 -8.48 -10.40
N ASP A 176 -7.19 -9.34 -11.17
CA ASP A 176 -6.58 -10.42 -11.94
C ASP A 176 -6.83 -10.22 -13.43
N GLY A 177 -5.82 -9.71 -14.14
CA GLY A 177 -5.89 -9.49 -15.58
C GLY A 177 -6.95 -8.46 -16.03
N GLY A 178 -7.16 -7.41 -15.22
CA GLY A 178 -8.17 -6.38 -15.48
C GLY A 178 -9.59 -6.75 -15.00
N ALA A 179 -9.79 -7.93 -14.48
CA ALA A 179 -11.03 -8.34 -13.83
C ALA A 179 -10.89 -8.28 -12.31
N LEU A 180 -11.80 -7.60 -11.63
CA LEU A 180 -11.90 -7.69 -10.17
C LEU A 180 -12.67 -8.95 -9.82
N LYS A 181 -12.01 -9.86 -9.13
CA LYS A 181 -12.57 -11.13 -8.67
C LYS A 181 -12.69 -11.14 -7.16
N LYS A 182 -13.70 -11.85 -6.65
CA LYS A 182 -14.01 -11.92 -5.23
C LYS A 182 -13.79 -13.33 -4.70
N ILE A 183 -13.18 -13.42 -3.52
CA ILE A 183 -13.12 -14.62 -2.69
C ILE A 183 -13.87 -14.30 -1.40
N ASP A 184 -14.95 -15.05 -1.13
CA ASP A 184 -15.77 -14.86 0.07
C ASP A 184 -15.06 -15.47 1.29
N LEU A 185 -14.73 -14.63 2.26
CA LEU A 185 -14.06 -15.01 3.51
C LEU A 185 -15.02 -15.47 4.61
N ASN A 186 -16.34 -15.28 4.44
CA ASN A 186 -17.37 -15.70 5.40
C ASN A 186 -17.60 -17.21 5.43
N LYS A 187 -16.92 -17.96 4.57
CA LYS A 187 -17.03 -19.44 4.57
C LYS A 187 -16.50 -20.00 5.88
N LYS A 188 -17.26 -20.92 6.48
CA LYS A 188 -16.95 -21.51 7.80
C LYS A 188 -15.68 -22.38 7.85
N SER A 189 -15.14 -22.78 6.70
CA SER A 189 -13.93 -23.60 6.64
C SER A 189 -13.03 -23.19 5.50
N LEU A 190 -11.72 -23.36 5.68
CA LEU A 190 -10.72 -23.05 4.66
C LEU A 190 -10.94 -23.81 3.35
N GLY A 191 -11.38 -25.08 3.41
CA GLY A 191 -11.72 -25.86 2.22
C GLY A 191 -12.87 -25.27 1.39
N LYS A 192 -13.78 -24.52 2.02
CA LYS A 192 -14.83 -23.75 1.30
C LYS A 192 -14.30 -22.43 0.77
N ILE A 193 -13.38 -21.78 1.47
CA ILE A 193 -12.70 -20.56 1.00
C ILE A 193 -11.84 -20.90 -0.22
N ASN A 194 -11.01 -21.94 -0.11
CA ASN A 194 -10.10 -22.40 -1.17
C ASN A 194 -10.81 -23.27 -2.23
N ASN A 195 -12.01 -22.91 -2.63
CA ASN A 195 -12.79 -23.61 -3.64
C ASN A 195 -12.86 -22.74 -4.90
N LYS A 196 -12.57 -23.34 -6.07
CA LYS A 196 -12.63 -22.61 -7.38
C LYS A 196 -13.98 -21.92 -7.61
N LYS A 197 -15.09 -22.50 -7.13
CA LYS A 197 -16.42 -21.89 -7.22
C LYS A 197 -16.58 -20.63 -6.34
N ASN A 198 -15.67 -20.41 -5.40
CA ASN A 198 -15.66 -19.25 -4.53
C ASN A 198 -14.85 -18.07 -5.12
N TYR A 199 -14.27 -18.22 -6.31
CA TYR A 199 -13.49 -17.20 -7.00
C TYR A 199 -14.25 -16.77 -8.25
N GLY A 200 -15.01 -15.69 -8.14
CA GLY A 200 -15.89 -15.18 -9.20
C GLY A 200 -15.61 -13.72 -9.54
N GLU A 201 -15.80 -13.34 -10.80
CA GLU A 201 -15.71 -11.98 -11.26
C GLU A 201 -16.86 -11.14 -10.72
N VAL A 202 -16.55 -9.92 -10.24
CA VAL A 202 -17.54 -8.94 -9.74
C VAL A 202 -17.50 -7.62 -10.55
N ARG A 203 -16.42 -7.34 -11.25
CA ARG A 203 -16.28 -6.19 -12.15
C ARG A 203 -15.23 -6.48 -13.23
N SER A 204 -15.55 -6.20 -14.48
CA SER A 204 -14.61 -6.27 -15.61
C SER A 204 -13.93 -4.93 -15.86
N ASN A 205 -12.90 -4.94 -16.70
CA ASN A 205 -12.19 -3.77 -17.21
C ASN A 205 -11.70 -2.79 -16.14
N VAL A 206 -11.31 -3.32 -14.97
CA VAL A 206 -10.74 -2.51 -13.89
C VAL A 206 -9.31 -2.12 -14.23
N SER A 207 -9.06 -0.81 -14.27
CA SER A 207 -7.75 -0.25 -14.59
C SER A 207 -6.95 0.14 -13.34
N SER A 208 -7.62 0.44 -12.22
CA SER A 208 -6.95 0.72 -10.97
C SER A 208 -7.79 0.35 -9.75
N LEU A 209 -7.07 -0.09 -8.70
CA LEU A 209 -7.62 -0.39 -7.38
C LEU A 209 -6.69 0.25 -6.35
N GLN A 210 -7.18 1.24 -5.61
CA GLN A 210 -6.39 2.02 -4.67
C GLN A 210 -7.02 2.01 -3.28
N PRO A 211 -6.43 1.32 -2.29
CA PRO A 211 -6.90 1.38 -0.92
C PRO A 211 -6.91 2.82 -0.39
N ILE A 212 -7.94 3.17 0.36
CA ILE A 212 -7.99 4.44 1.10
C ILE A 212 -7.25 4.20 2.41
N VAL A 213 -6.02 4.71 2.45
CA VAL A 213 -5.14 4.59 3.61
C VAL A 213 -5.50 5.69 4.61
N ALA A 214 -6.50 5.41 5.44
CA ALA A 214 -7.04 6.35 6.43
C ALA A 214 -7.55 5.60 7.67
N SER A 215 -7.76 6.34 8.74
CA SER A 215 -8.53 5.91 9.91
C SER A 215 -9.95 6.46 9.84
N GLY A 216 -10.82 5.99 10.72
CA GLY A 216 -12.21 6.50 10.85
C GLY A 216 -13.15 6.02 9.75
N ALA A 217 -14.04 6.89 9.28
CA ALA A 217 -15.18 6.53 8.42
C ALA A 217 -14.78 5.88 7.07
N PHE A 218 -13.60 6.19 6.55
CA PHE A 218 -13.10 5.67 5.29
C PHE A 218 -12.13 4.49 5.45
N SER A 219 -11.90 4.05 6.69
CA SER A 219 -11.03 2.90 6.95
C SER A 219 -11.57 1.65 6.26
N GLY A 220 -10.68 1.00 5.51
CA GLY A 220 -11.03 -0.23 4.83
C GLY A 220 -11.87 -0.08 3.58
N MET A 221 -11.90 1.10 3.01
CA MET A 221 -12.48 1.37 1.70
C MET A 221 -11.39 1.45 0.62
N ALA A 222 -11.79 1.38 -0.64
CA ALA A 222 -10.90 1.59 -1.78
C ALA A 222 -11.58 2.40 -2.88
N LEU A 223 -10.78 3.15 -3.62
CA LEU A 223 -11.16 3.75 -4.89
C LEU A 223 -10.86 2.76 -6.02
N MET A 224 -11.76 2.63 -6.97
CA MET A 224 -11.60 1.77 -8.13
C MET A 224 -11.96 2.55 -9.39
N VAL A 225 -11.16 2.40 -10.44
CA VAL A 225 -11.49 2.90 -11.77
C VAL A 225 -11.68 1.73 -12.71
N SER A 226 -12.81 1.71 -13.40
CA SER A 226 -13.11 0.72 -14.43
C SER A 226 -13.48 1.40 -15.75
N ASN A 227 -13.07 0.81 -16.86
CA ASN A 227 -13.43 1.32 -18.19
C ASN A 227 -14.80 0.77 -18.56
N ALA A 228 -15.65 1.58 -19.19
CA ALA A 228 -16.87 1.08 -19.80
C ALA A 228 -16.50 0.09 -20.91
N ALA A 229 -17.09 -1.10 -20.87
CA ALA A 229 -17.04 -2.05 -21.96
C ALA A 229 -18.21 -1.77 -22.88
N ASP A 230 -18.10 -0.73 -23.70
CA ASP A 230 -19.04 -0.59 -24.81
C ASP A 230 -18.48 -1.28 -26.06
N SER A 231 -19.36 -1.92 -26.82
CA SER A 231 -19.04 -2.56 -28.10
C SER A 231 -18.52 -1.56 -29.13
N ASP A 232 -18.85 -0.28 -28.94
CA ASP A 232 -18.38 0.81 -29.79
C ASP A 232 -17.05 1.35 -29.27
N SER A 233 -15.97 1.03 -29.92
CA SER A 233 -14.57 1.28 -29.51
C SER A 233 -14.22 2.76 -29.30
N TRP A 234 -15.08 3.70 -29.65
CA TRP A 234 -14.87 5.14 -29.45
C TRP A 234 -15.58 5.70 -28.21
N LYS A 235 -16.52 4.96 -27.62
CA LYS A 235 -17.21 5.33 -26.36
C LYS A 235 -16.42 4.75 -25.17
N LYS A 236 -15.42 5.46 -24.71
CA LYS A 236 -14.58 5.04 -23.58
C LYS A 236 -14.77 6.00 -22.42
N PHE A 237 -15.59 5.67 -21.47
CA PHE A 237 -15.72 6.38 -20.22
C PHE A 237 -15.17 5.55 -19.08
N ASN A 238 -14.40 6.18 -18.19
CA ASN A 238 -13.90 5.53 -16.98
C ASN A 238 -14.85 5.85 -15.82
N THR A 239 -15.40 4.84 -15.22
CA THR A 239 -16.21 4.97 -14.01
C THR A 239 -15.32 4.97 -12.78
N LEU A 240 -15.44 5.99 -11.93
CA LEU A 240 -14.90 5.97 -10.58
C LEU A 240 -15.92 5.32 -9.65
N SER A 241 -15.50 4.29 -8.96
CA SER A 241 -16.31 3.58 -7.96
C SER A 241 -15.61 3.57 -6.62
N VAL A 242 -16.37 3.39 -5.57
CA VAL A 242 -15.91 3.14 -4.20
C VAL A 242 -16.25 1.73 -3.81
N ILE A 243 -15.30 1.04 -3.19
CA ILE A 243 -15.51 -0.25 -2.54
C ILE A 243 -15.59 0.02 -1.04
N SER A 244 -16.73 -0.25 -0.44
CA SER A 244 -16.95 -0.10 1.00
C SER A 244 -16.26 -1.20 1.81
N ALA A 245 -16.13 -1.01 3.12
CA ALA A 245 -15.50 -1.97 4.02
C ALA A 245 -16.15 -3.36 3.99
N ASP A 246 -17.46 -3.44 3.74
CA ASP A 246 -18.22 -4.68 3.59
C ASP A 246 -18.07 -5.33 2.19
N GLY A 247 -17.37 -4.66 1.26
CA GLY A 247 -17.17 -5.13 -0.11
C GLY A 247 -18.26 -4.75 -1.11
N THR A 248 -19.18 -3.87 -0.72
CA THR A 248 -20.17 -3.27 -1.63
C THR A 248 -19.47 -2.31 -2.58
N ILE A 249 -19.79 -2.39 -3.88
CA ILE A 249 -19.25 -1.49 -4.92
C ILE A 249 -20.33 -0.48 -5.29
N LYS A 250 -20.01 0.82 -5.16
CA LYS A 250 -20.85 1.93 -5.56
C LYS A 250 -20.17 2.74 -6.65
N ASP A 251 -20.82 2.90 -7.80
CA ASP A 251 -20.37 3.81 -8.85
C ASP A 251 -20.68 5.25 -8.43
N VAL A 252 -19.68 6.13 -8.56
CA VAL A 252 -19.70 7.49 -8.01
C VAL A 252 -19.62 8.53 -9.12
N ILE A 253 -18.66 8.42 -10.02
CA ILE A 253 -18.57 9.25 -11.22
C ILE A 253 -18.70 8.33 -12.42
N THR A 254 -19.76 8.57 -13.20
CA THR A 254 -20.14 7.78 -14.38
C THR A 254 -20.23 8.69 -15.60
N ASP A 255 -20.51 8.13 -16.76
CA ASP A 255 -20.81 8.85 -18.00
C ASP A 255 -21.93 9.90 -17.84
N ASN A 256 -22.91 9.62 -17.00
CA ASN A 256 -24.04 10.52 -16.76
C ASN A 256 -23.76 11.65 -15.75
N SER A 257 -22.61 11.60 -15.05
CA SER A 257 -22.31 12.53 -13.96
C SER A 257 -22.11 13.97 -14.40
N PHE A 258 -21.80 14.21 -15.66
CA PHE A 258 -21.52 15.54 -16.22
C PHE A 258 -22.61 16.05 -17.16
N GLY A 259 -23.77 15.38 -17.25
CA GLY A 259 -24.92 15.84 -18.02
C GLY A 259 -24.73 15.79 -19.54
N GLY A 260 -23.86 14.93 -20.04
CA GLY A 260 -23.63 14.79 -21.45
C GLY A 260 -24.69 13.93 -22.16
N ASP A 261 -25.05 14.30 -23.38
CA ASP A 261 -25.73 13.43 -24.33
C ASP A 261 -24.87 12.23 -24.68
N ALA A 262 -25.51 11.10 -25.04
CA ALA A 262 -24.82 9.90 -25.52
C ALA A 262 -23.88 10.16 -26.72
N ASP A 263 -24.12 11.24 -27.44
CA ASP A 263 -23.32 11.69 -28.57
C ASP A 263 -22.31 12.79 -28.22
N SER A 264 -22.21 13.20 -26.94
CA SER A 264 -21.27 14.24 -26.56
C SER A 264 -19.85 13.66 -26.30
N TYR A 265 -18.83 14.51 -26.52
CA TYR A 265 -17.41 14.19 -26.31
C TYR A 265 -17.06 13.78 -24.88
N LEU A 266 -17.98 13.93 -23.91
CA LEU A 266 -17.82 13.48 -22.54
C LEU A 266 -17.69 11.97 -22.41
N TYR A 267 -18.14 11.20 -23.39
CA TYR A 267 -17.91 9.75 -23.47
C TYR A 267 -16.44 9.34 -23.61
N ASN A 268 -15.57 10.28 -24.00
CA ASN A 268 -14.14 10.06 -24.04
C ASN A 268 -13.41 10.56 -22.78
N ALA A 269 -14.14 11.13 -21.81
CA ALA A 269 -13.56 11.66 -20.60
C ALA A 269 -12.99 10.53 -19.75
N THR A 270 -11.68 10.42 -19.74
CA THR A 270 -10.98 9.46 -18.89
C THR A 270 -10.77 10.07 -17.52
N VAL A 271 -11.57 9.63 -16.54
CA VAL A 271 -11.31 9.94 -15.13
C VAL A 271 -10.12 9.13 -14.65
N SER A 272 -9.11 9.79 -14.12
CA SER A 272 -7.93 9.15 -13.52
C SER A 272 -7.66 9.75 -12.15
N VAL A 273 -7.79 8.94 -11.08
CA VAL A 273 -7.48 9.35 -9.71
C VAL A 273 -5.98 9.61 -9.60
N LYS A 274 -5.59 10.74 -9.03
CA LYS A 274 -4.21 11.15 -8.82
C LYS A 274 -3.80 11.10 -7.35
N ASP A 275 -4.66 11.57 -6.46
CA ASP A 275 -4.43 11.57 -5.01
C ASP A 275 -5.76 11.68 -4.27
N TYR A 276 -5.73 11.53 -2.96
CA TYR A 276 -6.85 11.84 -2.09
C TYR A 276 -6.36 12.34 -0.72
N VAL A 277 -7.20 13.11 -0.06
CA VAL A 277 -6.96 13.59 1.32
C VAL A 277 -8.20 13.30 2.16
N VAL A 278 -8.00 12.68 3.32
CA VAL A 278 -9.08 12.40 4.28
C VAL A 278 -8.97 13.37 5.45
N LYS A 279 -10.07 14.07 5.74
CA LYS A 279 -10.21 14.96 6.91
C LYS A 279 -11.53 14.67 7.60
N GLY A 280 -11.48 14.01 8.77
CA GLY A 280 -12.67 13.62 9.51
C GLY A 280 -13.56 12.66 8.72
N ASP A 281 -14.80 13.08 8.47
CA ASP A 281 -15.84 12.37 7.73
C ASP A 281 -15.92 12.78 6.24
N LYS A 282 -14.88 13.42 5.72
CA LYS A 282 -14.79 13.86 4.33
C LYS A 282 -13.52 13.31 3.66
N ILE A 283 -13.66 12.96 2.39
CA ILE A 283 -12.56 12.60 1.52
C ILE A 283 -12.57 13.48 0.27
N THR A 284 -11.49 14.22 0.06
CA THR A 284 -11.27 14.96 -1.19
C THR A 284 -10.48 14.09 -2.14
N VAL A 285 -11.04 13.79 -3.30
CA VAL A 285 -10.39 13.01 -4.36
C VAL A 285 -9.94 13.98 -5.46
N TYR A 286 -8.67 13.92 -5.82
CA TYR A 286 -8.08 14.67 -6.92
C TYR A 286 -7.97 13.76 -8.14
N TYR A 287 -8.50 14.19 -9.25
CA TYR A 287 -8.53 13.41 -10.47
C TYR A 287 -8.37 14.28 -11.71
N THR A 288 -7.87 13.69 -12.74
CA THR A 288 -7.91 14.32 -14.07
C THR A 288 -9.09 13.80 -14.86
N LYS A 289 -9.69 14.67 -15.65
CA LYS A 289 -10.68 14.33 -16.65
C LYS A 289 -10.38 15.08 -17.95
N THR A 290 -10.87 14.54 -19.05
CA THR A 290 -10.83 15.24 -20.35
C THR A 290 -12.09 16.05 -20.54
N ASP A 291 -12.00 17.30 -20.93
CA ASP A 291 -13.15 18.14 -21.26
C ASP A 291 -13.64 17.92 -22.71
N LYS A 292 -14.71 18.63 -23.09
CA LYS A 292 -15.30 18.57 -24.44
C LYS A 292 -14.32 18.95 -25.57
N ASP A 293 -13.29 19.74 -25.26
CA ASP A 293 -12.28 20.19 -26.22
C ASP A 293 -11.04 19.26 -26.20
N SER A 294 -11.15 18.07 -25.61
CA SER A 294 -10.09 17.08 -25.44
C SER A 294 -8.92 17.55 -24.56
N LYS A 295 -9.13 18.59 -23.75
CA LYS A 295 -8.12 19.08 -22.79
C LYS A 295 -8.25 18.35 -21.46
N VAL A 296 -7.13 17.97 -20.92
CA VAL A 296 -7.09 17.33 -19.60
C VAL A 296 -7.13 18.38 -18.51
N GLN A 297 -8.10 18.27 -17.64
CA GLN A 297 -8.29 19.15 -16.47
C GLN A 297 -7.91 18.40 -15.19
N LEU A 298 -7.33 19.12 -14.23
CA LEU A 298 -7.20 18.64 -12.85
C LEU A 298 -8.35 19.19 -12.02
N CYS A 299 -9.11 18.27 -11.46
CA CYS A 299 -10.27 18.58 -10.64
C CYS A 299 -10.11 17.95 -9.23
N ALA A 300 -10.84 18.52 -8.27
CA ALA A 300 -11.04 17.96 -6.96
C ALA A 300 -12.53 17.88 -6.64
N TYR A 301 -12.92 16.85 -5.90
CA TYR A 301 -14.25 16.73 -5.36
C TYR A 301 -14.22 16.17 -3.94
N THR A 302 -14.98 16.79 -3.03
CA THR A 302 -15.05 16.36 -1.64
C THR A 302 -16.33 15.57 -1.41
N PHE A 303 -16.18 14.30 -1.13
CA PHE A 303 -17.25 13.38 -0.79
C PHE A 303 -17.47 13.32 0.73
N GLY A 304 -18.72 13.17 1.13
CA GLY A 304 -19.06 12.62 2.44
C GLY A 304 -19.01 11.09 2.44
N THR A 305 -19.42 10.49 3.55
CA THR A 305 -19.44 9.02 3.72
C THR A 305 -20.45 8.31 2.81
N ASP A 306 -21.42 9.04 2.28
CA ASP A 306 -22.41 8.53 1.31
C ASP A 306 -21.90 8.49 -0.13
N PHE A 307 -20.74 9.11 -0.41
CA PHE A 307 -20.15 9.21 -1.75
C PHE A 307 -21.13 9.70 -2.82
N SER A 308 -21.93 10.73 -2.49
CA SER A 308 -22.80 11.41 -3.45
C SER A 308 -21.97 12.40 -4.29
N PHE A 309 -22.18 12.40 -5.61
CA PHE A 309 -21.51 13.31 -6.56
C PHE A 309 -22.51 14.27 -7.20
N ASP A 310 -22.18 15.55 -7.19
CA ASP A 310 -22.86 16.60 -7.97
C ASP A 310 -21.79 17.44 -8.69
N SER A 311 -21.77 17.35 -10.01
CA SER A 311 -20.76 18.02 -10.84
C SER A 311 -20.72 19.55 -10.67
N LYS A 312 -21.78 20.17 -10.13
CA LYS A 312 -21.80 21.61 -9.82
C LYS A 312 -20.87 21.99 -8.68
N ASN A 313 -20.55 21.03 -7.81
CA ASN A 313 -19.67 21.22 -6.67
C ASN A 313 -18.23 20.77 -6.97
N GLU A 314 -17.95 20.38 -8.21
CA GLU A 314 -16.59 20.03 -8.65
C GLU A 314 -15.71 21.29 -8.65
N VAL A 315 -14.50 21.14 -8.15
CA VAL A 315 -13.51 22.20 -8.10
C VAL A 315 -12.50 22.01 -9.22
N LEU A 316 -12.42 22.96 -10.14
CA LEU A 316 -11.37 23.01 -11.15
C LEU A 316 -10.13 23.66 -10.57
N LEU A 317 -9.03 22.89 -10.49
CA LEU A 317 -7.73 23.34 -10.00
C LEU A 317 -6.79 23.79 -11.10
N MET A 318 -6.81 23.10 -12.25
CA MET A 318 -5.92 23.41 -13.38
C MET A 318 -6.58 23.04 -14.70
N LYS A 319 -6.55 23.97 -15.67
CA LYS A 319 -7.21 23.80 -16.98
C LYS A 319 -6.46 22.91 -17.95
N ASP A 320 -5.16 22.83 -17.86
CA ASP A 320 -4.31 21.99 -18.71
C ASP A 320 -3.41 21.13 -17.80
N ALA A 321 -3.87 19.93 -17.52
CA ALA A 321 -3.22 18.95 -16.65
C ALA A 321 -2.83 17.69 -17.44
N SER A 322 -2.49 17.84 -18.71
CA SER A 322 -2.00 16.73 -19.54
C SER A 322 -0.78 16.06 -18.89
N SER A 323 -0.54 14.81 -19.23
CA SER A 323 0.60 14.06 -18.66
C SER A 323 1.96 14.68 -19.00
N SER A 324 2.03 15.52 -20.03
CA SER A 324 3.20 16.33 -20.33
C SER A 324 3.37 17.52 -19.39
N ASN A 325 2.29 18.01 -18.78
CA ASN A 325 2.30 19.16 -17.89
C ASN A 325 2.25 18.77 -16.42
N VAL A 326 1.56 17.66 -16.05
CA VAL A 326 1.41 17.22 -14.67
C VAL A 326 1.93 15.78 -14.52
N ALA A 327 3.04 15.62 -13.80
CA ALA A 327 3.64 14.32 -13.53
C ALA A 327 3.01 13.65 -12.29
N ALA A 328 2.77 14.43 -11.20
CA ALA A 328 2.11 13.94 -10.00
C ALA A 328 1.32 15.05 -9.31
N VAL A 329 0.36 14.66 -8.48
CA VAL A 329 -0.49 15.55 -7.67
C VAL A 329 -0.38 15.14 -6.22
N LYS A 330 -0.31 16.12 -5.32
CA LYS A 330 -0.44 15.94 -3.87
C LYS A 330 -1.47 16.92 -3.33
N GLY A 331 -2.59 16.39 -2.90
CA GLY A 331 -3.68 17.18 -2.35
C GLY A 331 -3.34 17.86 -1.03
N ILE A 332 -3.91 19.04 -0.80
CA ILE A 332 -3.79 19.78 0.46
C ILE A 332 -5.15 19.86 1.14
N ASP A 333 -6.14 20.34 0.40
CA ASP A 333 -7.53 20.49 0.85
C ASP A 333 -8.49 20.49 -0.35
N GLU A 334 -9.78 20.77 -0.13
CA GLU A 334 -10.79 20.74 -1.18
C GLU A 334 -10.55 21.69 -2.36
N LYS A 335 -9.68 22.69 -2.21
CA LYS A 335 -9.48 23.78 -3.19
C LYS A 335 -8.04 23.94 -3.65
N SER A 336 -7.12 23.17 -3.12
CA SER A 336 -5.70 23.35 -3.42
C SER A 336 -4.92 22.04 -3.44
N ALA A 337 -3.85 22.03 -4.22
CA ALA A 337 -2.90 20.92 -4.33
C ALA A 337 -1.51 21.42 -4.76
N PHE A 338 -0.51 20.57 -4.53
CA PHE A 338 0.75 20.67 -5.23
C PHE A 338 0.75 19.78 -6.47
N VAL A 339 1.38 20.24 -7.52
CA VAL A 339 1.63 19.45 -8.73
C VAL A 339 3.12 19.47 -9.06
N THR A 340 3.66 18.32 -9.47
CA THR A 340 4.96 18.29 -10.12
C THR A 340 4.76 18.32 -11.62
N VAL A 341 5.56 19.10 -12.31
CA VAL A 341 5.49 19.29 -13.76
C VAL A 341 6.78 18.81 -14.42
N SER A 342 6.73 18.57 -15.74
CA SER A 342 7.86 18.03 -16.50
C SER A 342 8.91 19.06 -16.89
N SER A 343 8.59 20.37 -16.80
CA SER A 343 9.51 21.48 -17.07
C SER A 343 9.78 22.30 -15.81
N ALA A 344 10.98 22.85 -15.67
CA ALA A 344 11.32 23.70 -14.52
C ALA A 344 10.49 25.01 -14.54
N PRO A 345 10.12 25.56 -13.35
CA PRO A 345 10.27 25.00 -12.02
C PRO A 345 9.33 23.81 -11.81
N TYR A 346 9.88 22.69 -11.34
CA TYR A 346 9.16 21.41 -11.30
C TYR A 346 8.04 21.30 -10.26
N LEU A 347 7.93 22.23 -9.31
CA LEU A 347 6.90 22.24 -8.28
C LEU A 347 6.00 23.46 -8.43
N LYS A 348 4.70 23.22 -8.52
CA LYS A 348 3.71 24.30 -8.57
C LYS A 348 2.62 24.08 -7.51
N TYR A 349 2.15 25.17 -6.97
CA TYR A 349 0.93 25.25 -6.17
C TYR A 349 -0.24 25.60 -7.09
N VAL A 350 -1.32 24.84 -7.01
CA VAL A 350 -2.57 25.09 -7.74
C VAL A 350 -3.72 25.29 -6.76
N GLU A 351 -4.54 26.30 -7.04
CA GLU A 351 -5.68 26.66 -6.20
C GLU A 351 -6.85 27.10 -7.07
N GLN A 352 -8.04 26.78 -6.64
CA GLN A 352 -9.28 27.13 -7.33
C GLN A 352 -9.31 28.63 -7.72
N GLY A 353 -9.55 28.91 -8.99
CA GLY A 353 -9.70 30.28 -9.51
C GLY A 353 -8.40 31.08 -9.62
N LYS A 354 -7.24 30.48 -9.38
CA LYS A 354 -5.92 31.11 -9.55
C LYS A 354 -5.12 30.40 -10.65
N GLU A 355 -4.20 31.14 -11.26
CA GLU A 355 -3.19 30.52 -12.13
C GLU A 355 -2.18 29.72 -11.32
N PRO A 356 -1.65 28.61 -11.86
CA PRO A 356 -0.62 27.82 -11.21
C PRO A 356 0.60 28.64 -10.82
N GLN A 357 0.98 28.61 -9.55
CA GLN A 357 2.10 29.38 -9.00
C GLN A 357 3.33 28.47 -8.84
N ASN A 358 4.49 29.00 -9.20
CA ASN A 358 5.76 28.32 -8.91
C ASN A 358 5.99 28.22 -7.40
N VAL A 359 6.70 27.21 -6.95
CA VAL A 359 7.11 27.05 -5.55
C VAL A 359 8.63 26.94 -5.49
N PRO A 360 9.29 27.92 -4.89
CA PRO A 360 8.76 29.19 -4.34
C PRO A 360 8.15 30.10 -5.42
N ALA A 361 7.32 31.06 -5.02
CA ALA A 361 6.64 31.97 -5.95
C ALA A 361 7.60 32.81 -6.81
N SER A 362 8.79 33.06 -6.31
CA SER A 362 9.87 33.80 -7.03
C SER A 362 10.70 32.90 -7.98
N ALA A 363 10.46 31.57 -8.01
CA ALA A 363 11.22 30.67 -8.87
C ALA A 363 10.95 30.96 -10.35
N THR A 364 12.02 31.00 -11.14
CA THR A 364 11.98 31.18 -12.58
C THR A 364 12.58 29.96 -13.28
N GLU A 365 12.42 29.85 -14.59
CA GLU A 365 13.02 28.76 -15.40
C GLU A 365 14.54 28.73 -15.33
N SER A 366 15.17 29.86 -14.96
CA SER A 366 16.63 29.98 -14.82
C SER A 366 17.15 29.53 -13.46
N ASP A 367 16.31 29.39 -12.45
CA ASP A 367 16.73 29.09 -11.09
C ASP A 367 17.24 27.65 -10.93
N SER A 368 18.41 27.51 -10.31
CA SER A 368 19.09 26.20 -10.22
C SER A 368 18.54 25.29 -9.15
N GLN A 369 17.92 25.82 -8.09
CA GLN A 369 17.52 25.02 -6.92
C GLN A 369 16.33 24.11 -7.20
N LEU A 370 15.39 24.50 -8.05
CA LEU A 370 14.22 23.70 -8.40
C LEU A 370 14.27 23.11 -9.83
N LYS A 371 15.46 23.03 -10.42
CA LYS A 371 15.66 22.41 -11.75
C LYS A 371 15.70 20.89 -11.73
N ARG A 372 15.64 20.27 -10.55
CA ARG A 372 15.59 18.82 -10.43
C ARG A 372 14.15 18.32 -10.32
N GLN A 373 13.86 17.22 -10.97
CA GLN A 373 12.60 16.51 -10.77
C GLN A 373 12.50 16.01 -9.33
N ILE A 374 11.34 16.19 -8.72
CA ILE A 374 11.07 15.81 -7.35
C ILE A 374 9.88 14.85 -7.26
N THR A 375 9.84 14.08 -6.18
CA THR A 375 8.67 13.31 -5.77
C THR A 375 8.17 13.86 -4.45
N ILE A 376 6.97 14.43 -4.45
CA ILE A 376 6.34 14.93 -3.22
C ILE A 376 5.99 13.73 -2.35
N ARG A 377 6.35 13.77 -1.08
CA ARG A 377 6.09 12.73 -0.09
C ARG A 377 4.93 13.07 0.82
N ASP A 378 4.90 14.31 1.30
CA ASP A 378 3.86 14.77 2.21
C ASP A 378 3.73 16.30 2.18
N VAL A 379 2.58 16.79 2.65
CA VAL A 379 2.31 18.21 2.87
C VAL A 379 1.68 18.38 4.24
N ARG A 380 2.32 19.12 5.12
CA ARG A 380 1.84 19.40 6.48
C ARG A 380 2.41 20.66 7.08
N ASN A 381 1.62 21.35 7.90
CA ASN A 381 2.03 22.47 8.72
C ASN A 381 2.85 23.55 7.97
N GLY A 382 2.45 23.87 6.72
CA GLY A 382 3.13 24.89 5.91
C GLY A 382 4.38 24.40 5.16
N TYR A 383 4.70 23.10 5.27
CA TYR A 383 5.83 22.49 4.56
C TYR A 383 5.41 21.46 3.53
N VAL A 384 6.06 21.47 2.39
CA VAL A 384 6.04 20.35 1.44
C VAL A 384 7.34 19.55 1.61
N PHE A 385 7.18 18.24 1.80
CA PHE A 385 8.28 17.27 1.94
C PHE A 385 8.46 16.52 0.64
N TYR A 386 9.71 16.39 0.18
CA TYR A 386 9.99 15.72 -1.09
C TYR A 386 11.38 15.09 -1.14
N THR A 387 11.56 14.22 -2.10
CA THR A 387 12.85 13.61 -2.46
C THR A 387 13.15 13.90 -3.92
N ASP A 388 14.41 13.80 -4.33
CA ASP A 388 14.75 13.79 -5.74
C ASP A 388 14.09 12.60 -6.44
N ALA A 389 13.54 12.81 -7.62
CA ALA A 389 12.88 11.74 -8.38
C ALA A 389 13.88 10.71 -8.93
N SER A 390 15.08 11.15 -9.29
CA SER A 390 16.12 10.33 -9.92
C SER A 390 17.00 9.57 -8.94
N SER A 391 17.28 10.12 -7.77
CA SER A 391 18.24 9.53 -6.83
C SER A 391 17.68 9.19 -5.46
N ALA A 392 16.65 9.91 -5.01
CA ALA A 392 15.96 9.73 -3.74
C ALA A 392 16.90 9.44 -2.54
N LYS A 393 18.02 10.19 -2.45
CA LYS A 393 19.05 10.00 -1.42
C LYS A 393 18.84 10.82 -0.17
N ALA A 394 17.87 11.74 -0.21
CA ALA A 394 17.59 12.62 0.90
C ALA A 394 16.13 13.06 0.91
N LEU A 395 15.63 13.38 2.09
CA LEU A 395 14.39 14.08 2.32
C LEU A 395 14.67 15.55 2.52
N TYR A 396 14.01 16.35 1.73
CA TYR A 396 14.00 17.80 1.84
C TYR A 396 12.63 18.28 2.28
N ARG A 397 12.58 19.46 2.85
CA ARG A 397 11.35 20.21 3.06
C ARG A 397 11.49 21.63 2.52
N TYR A 398 10.35 22.19 2.18
CA TYR A 398 10.24 23.56 1.74
C TYR A 398 9.05 24.23 2.41
N ASN A 399 9.25 25.40 3.02
CA ASN A 399 8.16 26.21 3.52
C ASN A 399 7.48 26.91 2.33
N TYR A 400 6.32 26.43 1.92
CA TYR A 400 5.65 26.96 0.73
C TYR A 400 5.01 28.35 0.91
N ALA A 401 4.89 28.84 2.14
CA ALA A 401 4.54 30.23 2.41
C ALA A 401 5.72 31.20 2.22
N SER A 402 6.97 30.69 2.15
CA SER A 402 8.15 31.50 1.90
C SER A 402 8.25 31.91 0.44
N THR A 403 8.74 33.14 0.21
CA THR A 403 9.13 33.62 -1.12
C THR A 403 10.64 33.50 -1.37
N ASP A 404 11.39 33.01 -0.37
CA ASP A 404 12.84 32.89 -0.44
C ASP A 404 13.26 31.53 -1.04
N LEU A 405 14.03 31.56 -2.10
CA LEU A 405 14.60 30.40 -2.78
C LEU A 405 15.57 29.58 -1.93
N THR A 406 16.13 30.18 -0.88
CA THR A 406 17.12 29.56 0.00
C THR A 406 16.50 28.74 1.12
N THR A 407 15.17 28.62 1.18
CA THR A 407 14.45 27.97 2.27
C THR A 407 14.31 26.45 2.11
N GLU A 408 14.94 25.85 1.09
CA GLU A 408 15.03 24.40 1.02
C GLU A 408 15.93 23.88 2.15
N GLU A 409 15.38 22.98 2.96
CA GLU A 409 16.07 22.44 4.11
C GLU A 409 16.24 20.92 3.98
N LEU A 410 17.44 20.43 4.25
CA LEU A 410 17.75 19.01 4.31
C LEU A 410 17.30 18.42 5.65
N VAL A 411 16.28 17.58 5.62
CA VAL A 411 15.74 16.90 6.81
C VAL A 411 16.55 15.67 7.19
N ALA A 412 16.88 14.83 6.20
CA ALA A 412 17.66 13.61 6.42
C ALA A 412 18.32 13.13 5.14
N GLU A 413 19.45 12.43 5.29
CA GLU A 413 20.11 11.71 4.20
C GLU A 413 19.87 10.22 4.33
N PHE A 414 19.59 9.54 3.24
CA PHE A 414 19.37 8.09 3.15
C PHE A 414 19.51 7.63 1.69
N ASN A 415 19.32 6.35 1.46
CA ASN A 415 19.28 5.80 0.11
C ASN A 415 17.98 5.03 -0.09
N LEU A 416 16.96 5.67 -0.68
CA LEU A 416 15.64 5.06 -0.86
C LEU A 416 15.70 4.02 -1.99
N SER A 417 15.32 2.79 -1.70
CA SER A 417 15.13 1.78 -2.73
C SER A 417 13.94 2.11 -3.62
N SER A 418 14.14 2.19 -4.91
CA SER A 418 13.09 2.46 -5.90
C SER A 418 12.16 1.28 -6.15
N SER A 419 12.43 0.13 -5.50
CA SER A 419 11.87 -1.16 -5.92
C SER A 419 10.84 -1.67 -5.05
N TRP A 420 9.67 -1.79 -4.98
CA TRP A 420 8.68 -2.68 -4.33
C TRP A 420 7.74 -2.05 -3.31
N PHE A 421 8.18 -1.11 -2.50
CA PHE A 421 7.32 -0.40 -1.56
C PHE A 421 7.45 1.09 -1.77
N ALA A 422 6.39 1.75 -2.20
CA ALA A 422 6.33 3.21 -2.13
C ALA A 422 6.44 3.64 -0.66
N PRO A 423 7.21 4.69 -0.35
CA PRO A 423 7.22 5.25 1.00
C PRO A 423 5.81 5.58 1.48
N VAL A 424 5.52 5.27 2.74
CA VAL A 424 4.22 5.54 3.37
C VAL A 424 4.38 6.44 4.58
N ILE A 425 3.39 7.30 4.77
CA ILE A 425 3.33 8.20 5.93
C ILE A 425 2.43 7.54 6.98
N LEU A 426 2.95 7.44 8.21
CA LEU A 426 2.21 7.00 9.36
C LEU A 426 2.52 7.95 10.53
N GLY A 427 1.55 8.70 10.98
CA GLY A 427 1.75 9.76 11.96
C GLY A 427 2.77 10.78 11.45
N ASP A 428 3.79 11.05 12.25
CA ASP A 428 4.85 12.00 11.91
C ASP A 428 6.03 11.39 11.16
N TYR A 429 5.92 10.13 10.74
CA TYR A 429 7.04 9.43 10.13
C TYR A 429 6.75 8.99 8.70
N MET A 430 7.73 9.16 7.82
CA MET A 430 7.80 8.48 6.53
C MET A 430 8.55 7.17 6.71
N TYR A 431 7.89 6.05 6.40
CA TYR A 431 8.49 4.73 6.37
C TYR A 431 8.89 4.36 4.94
N PHE A 432 10.04 3.75 4.79
CA PHE A 432 10.58 3.39 3.48
C PHE A 432 11.55 2.22 3.58
N LEU A 433 11.89 1.66 2.42
CA LEU A 433 12.90 0.62 2.29
C LEU A 433 14.20 1.27 1.82
N ASP A 434 15.27 1.13 2.58
CA ASP A 434 16.58 1.62 2.18
C ASP A 434 17.17 0.84 0.98
N GLY A 435 18.02 1.49 0.21
CA GLY A 435 18.67 0.92 -0.98
C GLY A 435 19.55 -0.30 -0.68
N THR A 436 20.04 -0.45 0.55
CA THR A 436 20.74 -1.65 1.00
C THR A 436 19.82 -2.86 1.12
N LYS A 437 18.49 -2.62 1.26
CA LYS A 437 17.45 -3.65 1.43
C LYS A 437 17.62 -4.51 2.68
N GLU A 438 18.43 -4.05 3.64
CA GLU A 438 18.70 -4.79 4.85
C GLU A 438 17.59 -4.65 5.89
N TYR A 439 16.97 -3.46 5.96
CA TYR A 439 15.93 -3.13 6.94
C TYR A 439 14.87 -2.23 6.34
N THR A 440 13.74 -2.13 7.02
CA THR A 440 12.80 -1.03 6.89
C THR A 440 13.28 0.13 7.75
N TYR A 441 13.17 1.32 7.22
CA TYR A 441 13.61 2.58 7.82
C TYR A 441 12.42 3.50 8.02
N ARG A 442 12.60 4.50 8.89
CA ARG A 442 11.67 5.63 9.00
C ARG A 442 12.43 6.92 9.24
N VAL A 443 11.86 8.04 8.83
CA VAL A 443 12.36 9.38 9.09
C VAL A 443 11.23 10.26 9.56
N LYS A 444 11.48 11.10 10.58
CA LYS A 444 10.48 12.05 11.09
C LYS A 444 10.30 13.22 10.12
N LEU A 445 9.06 13.55 9.81
CA LEU A 445 8.67 14.72 9.02
C LEU A 445 8.65 15.95 9.95
N GLN A 446 9.81 16.53 10.17
CA GLN A 446 10.01 17.61 11.13
C GLN A 446 9.49 18.92 10.57
N THR A 447 8.59 19.59 11.30
CA THR A 447 8.00 20.90 10.93
C THR A 447 8.49 22.05 11.83
N GLY A 448 9.28 21.76 12.86
CA GLY A 448 10.04 22.69 13.69
C GLY A 448 11.52 22.70 13.31
N ASP A 449 12.38 22.89 14.29
CA ASP A 449 13.82 22.82 14.10
C ASP A 449 14.24 21.43 13.62
N ILE A 450 15.16 21.38 12.67
CA ILE A 450 15.65 20.12 12.12
C ILE A 450 16.74 19.55 13.02
N VAL A 451 16.47 18.37 13.55
CA VAL A 451 17.48 17.52 14.17
C VAL A 451 17.79 16.40 13.17
N LYS A 452 18.95 16.45 12.53
CA LYS A 452 19.35 15.42 11.54
C LYS A 452 19.51 14.08 12.23
N PRO A 453 18.75 13.03 11.80
CA PRO A 453 18.89 11.71 12.40
C PRO A 453 20.17 11.04 11.91
N GLU A 454 20.80 10.26 12.78
CA GLU A 454 21.81 9.29 12.33
C GLU A 454 21.13 8.08 11.67
N THR A 455 21.83 7.40 10.78
CA THR A 455 21.28 6.22 10.08
C THR A 455 20.75 5.16 11.06
N LYS A 456 21.44 4.96 12.20
CA LYS A 456 21.00 4.00 13.23
C LYS A 456 19.63 4.33 13.82
N ASP A 457 19.30 5.63 13.93
CA ASP A 457 18.04 6.11 14.53
C ASP A 457 16.86 5.94 13.57
N MET A 458 17.14 5.81 12.29
CA MET A 458 16.14 5.57 11.25
C MET A 458 15.74 4.10 11.12
N VAL A 459 16.56 3.16 11.59
CA VAL A 459 16.34 1.72 11.38
C VAL A 459 15.18 1.20 12.24
N VAL A 460 14.15 0.68 11.58
CA VAL A 460 12.96 0.10 12.24
C VAL A 460 13.12 -1.39 12.46
N GLY A 461 13.53 -2.11 11.44
CA GLY A 461 13.45 -3.56 11.37
C GLY A 461 14.66 -4.32 11.92
N LYS A 462 15.67 -3.64 12.46
CA LYS A 462 16.83 -4.32 13.05
C LYS A 462 16.45 -4.92 14.41
N MET A 463 16.47 -6.23 14.50
CA MET A 463 16.23 -6.93 15.75
C MET A 463 17.42 -6.79 16.68
N THR A 464 17.15 -6.55 17.96
CA THR A 464 18.13 -6.58 19.03
C THR A 464 18.39 -8.01 19.49
N ALA A 465 19.39 -8.21 20.36
CA ALA A 465 19.65 -9.52 20.97
C ALA A 465 18.44 -10.01 21.79
N ASP A 466 17.71 -9.11 22.44
CA ASP A 466 16.53 -9.44 23.22
C ASP A 466 15.33 -9.80 22.34
N ASP A 467 15.15 -9.13 21.21
CA ASP A 467 14.16 -9.52 20.19
C ASP A 467 14.44 -10.95 19.68
N TYR A 468 15.71 -11.29 19.39
CA TYR A 468 16.11 -12.64 18.97
C TYR A 468 15.83 -13.69 20.03
N LYS A 469 16.08 -13.38 21.30
CA LYS A 469 15.81 -14.26 22.43
C LYS A 469 14.33 -14.64 22.50
N ALA A 470 13.46 -13.65 22.38
CA ALA A 470 12.01 -13.87 22.43
C ALA A 470 11.50 -14.76 21.30
N VAL A 471 12.11 -14.66 20.10
CA VAL A 471 11.64 -15.36 18.89
C VAL A 471 12.26 -16.76 18.75
N PHE A 472 13.53 -16.96 19.13
CA PHE A 472 14.29 -18.16 18.75
C PHE A 472 14.60 -19.11 19.90
N GLU A 473 14.51 -18.71 21.16
CA GLU A 473 14.74 -19.62 22.30
C GLU A 473 13.69 -20.74 22.42
N SER A 474 12.53 -20.60 21.81
CA SER A 474 11.48 -21.62 21.83
C SER A 474 11.75 -22.84 20.94
N GLU A 475 12.74 -22.79 20.07
CA GLU A 475 13.10 -23.91 19.18
C GLU A 475 14.05 -24.93 19.86
N LYS A 476 14.55 -24.62 21.03
CA LYS A 476 15.48 -25.51 21.77
C LYS A 476 14.78 -26.48 22.73
N LYS A 477 13.45 -26.51 22.73
CA LYS A 477 12.67 -27.48 23.54
C LYS A 477 12.06 -28.58 22.73
#